data_51c4a081bd9ae358d99c0a011b4b2762
#
_entry.id   51c4a081bd9ae358d99c0a011b4b2762
#
_cell.length_a   1.000
_cell.length_b   1.000
_cell.length_c   1.000
_cell.angle_alpha   90.00
_cell.angle_beta   90.00
_cell.angle_gamma   90.00
#
_symmetry.space_group_name_H-M   'P 1'
#
loop_
_entity.id
_entity.type
_entity.pdbx_description
1 polymer ?
#
loop_
_entity_poly.entity_id
_entity_poly.type
_entity_poly.pdbx_seq_one_letter_code
_entity_poly.pdbx_strand_id
1 'polypeptide(L)'
;MNFKNTLFTLISRVIVIMCIFSLVGCSGSSHNNTMSEPERIILGNEQFDVYIPMLNGKRVALYSNHTGIVGDRIFREDGSIADITNGNSEIDKSLIQFGTDSEGNEIFYGEHILDALIDEKVNVTAIFCPEHGFRGTEDAGATIDNTVDEKTGIPILSLYANNTHSPSSEDMGKFDTLVIDMQDVGLRYYTYYITMYYLMDACAAAGKEVIILDRPNPNGFYVDGGILQDSYKSGVGQLPIPIVYGMTWGELAQMINGEGWLEAGKNSCNLTVIPCKNYSHSKKSYLIRRPSPNIRDMRAVYLYASICFFENTLVSVGRGTDFPFEVYGSPYLENVEGFRFSFTPQSTSGAQNPPFENEVCYGEDLRNIPIENILSEGIDLDYLVRAYRAVKIEAQDESFW
;
A
#
# COMPACT_ATOMS: atom_id res chain seq x y z
N MET A 1 -0.81 -34.14 55.69
CA MET A 1 -0.88 -32.68 55.87
C MET A 1 -1.26 -32.08 54.54
N ASN A 2 -2.46 -31.52 54.42
CA ASN A 2 -3.20 -31.30 53.19
C ASN A 2 -2.77 -30.00 52.47
N PHE A 3 -2.17 -30.11 51.33
CA PHE A 3 -1.75 -29.01 50.46
C PHE A 3 -2.91 -28.11 49.94
N LYS A 4 -4.15 -28.54 50.08
CA LYS A 4 -5.35 -27.76 49.67
C LYS A 4 -5.73 -26.62 50.63
N ASN A 5 -5.37 -26.72 51.90
CA ASN A 5 -5.76 -25.69 52.87
C ASN A 5 -4.84 -24.49 52.91
N THR A 6 -3.62 -24.60 52.39
CA THR A 6 -2.65 -23.49 52.36
C THR A 6 -2.89 -22.54 51.14
N LEU A 7 -3.42 -23.09 50.05
CA LEU A 7 -3.71 -22.30 48.84
C LEU A 7 -4.97 -21.42 49.04
N PHE A 8 -5.98 -21.93 49.75
CA PHE A 8 -7.22 -21.17 50.03
C PHE A 8 -6.99 -19.98 50.98
N THR A 9 -6.05 -20.10 51.92
CA THR A 9 -5.72 -19.02 52.88
C THR A 9 -4.89 -17.91 52.20
N LEU A 10 -4.12 -18.22 51.17
CA LEU A 10 -3.36 -17.21 50.43
C LEU A 10 -4.26 -16.40 49.47
N ILE A 11 -5.21 -17.04 48.80
CA ILE A 11 -6.16 -16.37 47.89
C ILE A 11 -7.12 -15.44 48.64
N SER A 12 -7.56 -15.83 49.85
CA SER A 12 -8.46 -15.00 50.68
C SER A 12 -7.78 -13.74 51.23
N ARG A 13 -6.45 -13.76 51.44
CA ARG A 13 -5.69 -12.58 51.91
C ARG A 13 -5.36 -11.58 50.79
N VAL A 14 -5.24 -12.03 49.56
CA VAL A 14 -5.00 -11.15 48.38
C VAL A 14 -6.29 -10.40 47.97
N ILE A 15 -7.46 -11.04 48.13
CA ILE A 15 -8.76 -10.41 47.83
C ILE A 15 -9.13 -9.34 48.88
N VAL A 16 -8.76 -9.53 50.17
CA VAL A 16 -9.04 -8.54 51.21
C VAL A 16 -8.13 -7.31 51.12
N ILE A 17 -6.91 -7.43 50.56
CA ILE A 17 -6.02 -6.27 50.34
C ILE A 17 -6.46 -5.42 49.11
N MET A 18 -7.13 -5.99 48.13
CA MET A 18 -7.71 -5.24 47.00
C MET A 18 -9.01 -4.48 47.34
N CYS A 19 -9.74 -4.86 48.40
CA CYS A 19 -10.97 -4.19 48.79
C CYS A 19 -10.78 -3.01 49.79
N ILE A 20 -9.58 -2.79 50.33
CA ILE A 20 -9.33 -1.70 51.29
C ILE A 20 -8.84 -0.41 50.64
N PHE A 21 -8.47 -0.43 49.36
CA PHE A 21 -8.06 0.80 48.61
C PHE A 21 -9.21 1.51 47.88
N SER A 22 -10.47 1.09 48.06
CA SER A 22 -11.60 1.64 47.28
C SER A 22 -12.52 2.60 48.06
N LEU A 23 -12.14 3.07 49.25
CA LEU A 23 -13.01 3.92 50.09
C LEU A 23 -12.25 5.07 50.75
N VAL A 24 -11.58 5.91 49.93
CA VAL A 24 -11.29 7.30 50.34
C VAL A 24 -11.26 8.16 49.10
N GLY A 25 -12.22 9.09 48.98
CA GLY A 25 -12.12 10.23 48.07
C GLY A 25 -13.28 10.43 47.11
N CYS A 26 -14.51 10.62 47.61
CA CYS A 26 -15.51 11.42 46.89
C CYS A 26 -15.31 12.90 47.25
N SER A 27 -14.47 13.60 46.46
CA SER A 27 -14.60 15.04 46.30
C SER A 27 -14.89 15.27 44.83
N GLY A 28 -16.06 15.87 44.53
CA GLY A 28 -16.51 16.14 43.17
C GLY A 28 -15.57 17.05 42.45
N SER A 29 -14.90 16.52 41.45
CA SER A 29 -14.40 17.28 40.34
C SER A 29 -15.11 16.77 39.08
N SER A 30 -15.83 17.67 38.46
CA SER A 30 -16.37 17.45 37.10
C SER A 30 -15.24 17.01 36.22
N HIS A 31 -15.07 15.71 35.98
CA HIS A 31 -14.25 15.22 34.90
C HIS A 31 -14.98 15.56 33.60
N ASN A 32 -14.55 16.63 32.97
CA ASN A 32 -14.69 16.74 31.54
C ASN A 32 -14.02 15.49 30.97
N ASN A 33 -14.82 14.52 30.58
CA ASN A 33 -14.39 13.46 29.68
C ASN A 33 -14.11 14.12 28.32
N THR A 34 -12.97 14.82 28.19
CA THR A 34 -12.36 15.04 26.89
C THR A 34 -11.92 13.65 26.45
N MET A 35 -12.70 13.02 25.58
CA MET A 35 -12.19 11.89 24.79
C MET A 35 -10.89 12.40 24.17
N SER A 36 -9.76 11.81 24.55
CA SER A 36 -8.50 12.07 23.89
C SER A 36 -8.72 11.76 22.41
N GLU A 37 -8.36 12.68 21.53
CA GLU A 37 -8.34 12.39 20.10
C GLU A 37 -7.58 11.06 19.91
N PRO A 38 -8.07 10.17 19.01
CA PRO A 38 -7.36 8.94 18.75
C PRO A 38 -5.93 9.29 18.34
N GLU A 39 -4.95 8.72 19.05
CA GLU A 39 -3.55 8.99 18.74
C GLU A 39 -3.27 8.71 17.26
N ARG A 40 -2.69 9.69 16.58
CA ARG A 40 -2.30 9.61 15.18
C ARG A 40 -1.36 8.41 14.95
N ILE A 41 -1.51 7.74 13.82
CA ILE A 41 -0.52 6.76 13.37
C ILE A 41 0.79 7.50 13.06
N ILE A 42 1.90 7.02 13.61
CA ILE A 42 3.24 7.51 13.30
C ILE A 42 3.89 6.49 12.39
N LEU A 43 4.27 6.90 11.19
CA LEU A 43 4.89 6.01 10.20
C LEU A 43 6.30 5.60 10.62
N GLY A 44 6.80 4.51 10.06
CA GLY A 44 8.17 4.07 10.29
C GLY A 44 9.18 5.15 9.91
N ASN A 45 8.95 5.87 8.81
CA ASN A 45 9.85 6.89 8.28
C ASN A 45 9.87 8.20 9.09
N GLU A 46 8.93 8.42 10.00
CA GLU A 46 8.94 9.58 10.93
C GLU A 46 9.83 9.33 12.15
N GLN A 47 10.30 8.11 12.37
CA GLN A 47 11.02 7.70 13.58
C GLN A 47 12.55 7.84 13.41
N PHE A 48 13.01 9.02 13.01
CA PHE A 48 14.41 9.33 12.72
C PHE A 48 15.36 8.94 13.87
N ASP A 49 14.96 9.19 15.10
CA ASP A 49 15.71 8.86 16.33
C ASP A 49 15.97 7.35 16.47
N VAL A 50 15.18 6.51 15.82
CA VAL A 50 15.32 5.05 15.84
C VAL A 50 16.23 4.57 14.72
N TYR A 51 15.97 4.94 13.46
CA TYR A 51 16.66 4.30 12.33
C TYR A 51 17.88 5.08 11.80
N ILE A 52 17.96 6.41 11.94
CA ILE A 52 19.14 7.16 11.50
C ILE A 52 20.42 6.68 12.17
N PRO A 53 20.47 6.40 13.50
CA PRO A 53 21.66 5.85 14.12
C PRO A 53 22.13 4.51 13.54
N MET A 54 21.20 3.70 13.00
CA MET A 54 21.52 2.42 12.36
C MET A 54 22.22 2.59 11.00
N LEU A 55 22.07 3.76 10.36
CA LEU A 55 22.63 4.09 9.04
C LEU A 55 24.01 4.77 9.13
N ASN A 56 24.45 5.16 10.31
CA ASN A 56 25.70 5.88 10.51
C ASN A 56 26.91 5.10 9.96
N GLY A 57 27.67 5.77 9.08
CA GLY A 57 28.89 5.22 8.49
C GLY A 57 28.68 4.16 7.41
N LYS A 58 27.44 3.87 7.03
CA LYS A 58 27.07 2.91 5.98
C LYS A 58 26.77 3.61 4.66
N ARG A 59 27.01 2.92 3.55
CA ARG A 59 26.48 3.28 2.24
C ARG A 59 25.06 2.72 2.16
N VAL A 60 24.11 3.56 1.84
CA VAL A 60 22.69 3.22 1.85
C VAL A 60 22.13 3.20 0.45
N ALA A 61 21.45 2.12 0.08
CA ALA A 61 20.53 2.13 -1.04
C ALA A 61 19.10 2.37 -0.53
N LEU A 62 18.32 3.14 -1.28
CA LEU A 62 16.91 3.42 -0.98
C LEU A 62 16.02 2.73 -2.02
N TYR A 63 15.07 1.90 -1.59
CA TYR A 63 13.96 1.45 -2.43
C TYR A 63 12.73 2.27 -2.09
N SER A 64 12.34 3.15 -3.00
CA SER A 64 11.22 4.08 -2.82
C SER A 64 10.69 4.59 -4.15
N ASN A 65 9.58 5.31 -4.11
CA ASN A 65 9.03 6.08 -5.22
C ASN A 65 8.38 7.37 -4.70
N HIS A 66 7.60 8.05 -5.54
CA HIS A 66 6.90 9.30 -5.18
C HIS A 66 6.00 9.20 -3.94
N THR A 67 5.65 8.01 -3.46
CA THR A 67 4.86 7.83 -2.23
C THR A 67 5.69 7.87 -0.96
N GLY A 68 7.02 7.87 -1.07
CA GLY A 68 7.96 7.92 0.05
C GLY A 68 8.00 9.30 0.73
N ILE A 69 6.86 9.83 1.12
CA ILE A 69 6.73 11.09 1.84
C ILE A 69 6.86 10.85 3.34
N VAL A 70 7.63 11.68 4.03
CA VAL A 70 7.79 11.59 5.48
C VAL A 70 6.50 12.03 6.18
N GLY A 71 5.92 11.13 6.95
CA GLY A 71 4.65 11.35 7.62
C GLY A 71 3.44 11.26 6.69
N ASP A 72 2.30 11.63 7.26
CA ASP A 72 0.99 11.60 6.62
C ASP A 72 0.34 13.01 6.54
N ARG A 73 1.17 14.05 6.63
CA ARG A 73 0.69 15.44 6.66
C ARG A 73 0.70 16.05 5.27
N ILE A 74 -0.33 16.83 5.02
CA ILE A 74 -0.52 17.61 3.82
C ILE A 74 -0.50 19.08 4.22
N PHE A 75 0.13 19.93 3.44
CA PHE A 75 0.30 21.34 3.73
C PHE A 75 -0.42 22.19 2.67
N ARG A 76 -0.94 23.36 3.09
CA ARG A 76 -1.40 24.41 2.19
C ARG A 76 -0.23 25.31 1.78
N GLU A 77 -0.45 26.15 0.78
CA GLU A 77 0.55 27.07 0.26
C GLU A 77 1.12 28.01 1.34
N ASP A 78 0.34 28.35 2.37
CA ASP A 78 0.76 29.17 3.50
C ASP A 78 1.56 28.38 4.57
N GLY A 79 1.83 27.09 4.33
CA GLY A 79 2.55 26.20 5.26
C GLY A 79 1.69 25.66 6.41
N SER A 80 0.40 26.00 6.48
CA SER A 80 -0.51 25.38 7.45
C SER A 80 -0.79 23.92 7.08
N ILE A 81 -1.04 23.08 8.09
CA ILE A 81 -1.43 21.68 7.86
C ILE A 81 -2.85 21.68 7.30
N ALA A 82 -3.02 21.08 6.13
CA ALA A 82 -4.33 20.87 5.56
C ALA A 82 -5.03 19.75 6.36
N ASP A 83 -6.11 20.10 7.04
CA ASP A 83 -7.03 19.09 7.56
C ASP A 83 -7.91 18.61 6.42
N ILE A 84 -7.51 17.50 5.82
CA ILE A 84 -8.28 16.86 4.75
C ILE A 84 -9.61 16.29 5.25
N THR A 85 -9.83 16.29 6.56
CA THR A 85 -11.08 15.83 7.19
C THR A 85 -12.06 16.96 7.45
N ASN A 86 -11.65 18.24 7.30
CA ASN A 86 -12.42 19.43 7.69
C ASN A 86 -12.98 19.32 9.13
N GLY A 87 -12.25 18.67 10.04
CA GLY A 87 -12.71 18.43 11.41
C GLY A 87 -13.90 17.46 11.49
N ASN A 88 -14.35 16.90 10.39
CA ASN A 88 -15.44 15.92 10.35
C ASN A 88 -14.88 14.51 10.14
N SER A 89 -14.89 13.72 11.21
CA SER A 89 -14.45 12.31 11.18
C SER A 89 -15.34 11.40 10.31
N GLU A 90 -16.49 11.90 9.89
CA GLU A 90 -17.48 11.19 9.07
C GLU A 90 -17.35 11.50 7.57
N ILE A 91 -16.45 12.41 7.16
CA ILE A 91 -16.22 12.64 5.73
C ILE A 91 -15.70 11.36 5.11
N ASP A 92 -16.35 10.97 4.03
CA ASP A 92 -15.91 9.88 3.17
C ASP A 92 -14.57 10.23 2.51
N LYS A 93 -13.48 9.89 3.21
CA LYS A 93 -12.09 10.13 2.74
C LYS A 93 -11.76 9.40 1.44
N SER A 94 -12.64 8.52 0.97
CA SER A 94 -12.51 7.91 -0.35
C SER A 94 -12.74 8.88 -1.49
N LEU A 95 -13.42 10.01 -1.22
CA LEU A 95 -13.69 11.04 -2.20
C LEU A 95 -12.59 12.12 -2.28
N ILE A 96 -11.58 12.05 -1.41
CA ILE A 96 -10.46 12.98 -1.47
C ILE A 96 -9.62 12.65 -2.70
N GLN A 97 -9.59 13.57 -3.65
CA GLN A 97 -8.69 13.48 -4.79
C GLN A 97 -7.28 13.83 -4.34
N PHE A 98 -6.34 12.96 -4.66
CA PHE A 98 -4.94 13.20 -4.35
C PHE A 98 -4.43 14.43 -5.12
N GLY A 99 -3.87 15.40 -4.42
CA GLY A 99 -3.32 16.63 -4.97
C GLY A 99 -4.23 17.86 -4.84
N THR A 100 -5.49 17.68 -4.41
CA THR A 100 -6.41 18.78 -4.06
C THR A 100 -7.19 18.42 -2.79
N ASP A 101 -7.56 19.43 -1.99
CA ASP A 101 -8.48 19.23 -0.86
C ASP A 101 -9.94 19.08 -1.36
N SER A 102 -10.87 18.87 -0.42
CA SER A 102 -12.31 18.72 -0.73
C SER A 102 -12.95 19.98 -1.32
N GLU A 103 -12.27 21.12 -1.23
CA GLU A 103 -12.70 22.42 -1.74
C GLU A 103 -12.07 22.73 -3.11
N GLY A 104 -11.16 21.86 -3.62
CA GLY A 104 -10.46 22.01 -4.88
C GLY A 104 -9.18 22.85 -4.78
N ASN A 105 -8.70 23.18 -3.58
CA ASN A 105 -7.44 23.90 -3.39
C ASN A 105 -6.26 22.94 -3.57
N GLU A 106 -5.17 23.45 -4.15
CA GLU A 106 -3.91 22.69 -4.22
C GLU A 106 -3.37 22.40 -2.82
N ILE A 107 -2.91 21.17 -2.62
CA ILE A 107 -2.26 20.72 -1.39
C ILE A 107 -0.86 20.24 -1.68
N PHE A 108 0.05 20.54 -0.76
CA PHE A 108 1.46 20.18 -0.85
C PHE A 108 1.77 19.06 0.12
N TYR A 109 2.52 18.08 -0.36
CA TYR A 109 2.99 16.97 0.45
C TYR A 109 4.22 17.36 1.25
N GLY A 110 4.48 16.63 2.33
CA GLY A 110 5.70 16.74 3.10
C GLY A 110 6.96 16.36 2.30
N GLU A 111 8.08 16.35 2.98
CA GLU A 111 9.38 16.04 2.40
C GLU A 111 9.47 14.58 1.95
N HIS A 112 10.13 14.34 0.83
CA HIS A 112 10.41 12.99 0.38
C HIS A 112 11.52 12.35 1.23
N ILE A 113 11.41 11.05 1.53
CA ILE A 113 12.37 10.33 2.38
C ILE A 113 13.82 10.46 1.90
N LEU A 114 14.06 10.53 0.59
CA LEU A 114 15.41 10.73 0.05
C LEU A 114 16.01 12.05 0.53
N ASP A 115 15.23 13.12 0.45
CA ASP A 115 15.66 14.46 0.85
C ASP A 115 15.93 14.49 2.37
N ALA A 116 15.01 13.93 3.15
CA ALA A 116 15.15 13.81 4.59
C ALA A 116 16.40 13.00 5.01
N LEU A 117 16.68 11.89 4.35
CA LEU A 117 17.91 11.12 4.60
C LEU A 117 19.18 11.92 4.30
N ILE A 118 19.17 12.72 3.23
CA ILE A 118 20.31 13.60 2.87
C ILE A 118 20.46 14.70 3.91
N ASP A 119 19.38 15.31 4.39
CA ASP A 119 19.43 16.33 5.42
C ASP A 119 19.95 15.78 6.74
N GLU A 120 19.64 14.55 7.09
CA GLU A 120 20.20 13.79 8.22
C GLU A 120 21.63 13.28 7.96
N LYS A 121 22.27 13.67 6.85
CA LYS A 121 23.66 13.31 6.48
C LYS A 121 23.87 11.81 6.25
N VAL A 122 22.84 11.07 5.91
CA VAL A 122 22.94 9.68 5.50
C VAL A 122 23.63 9.60 4.13
N ASN A 123 24.58 8.68 3.99
CA ASN A 123 25.30 8.47 2.74
C ASN A 123 24.47 7.59 1.77
N VAL A 124 23.48 8.18 1.10
CA VAL A 124 22.68 7.48 0.09
C VAL A 124 23.48 7.38 -1.20
N THR A 125 23.76 6.16 -1.66
CA THR A 125 24.65 5.88 -2.80
C THR A 125 23.94 5.32 -4.02
N ALA A 126 22.70 4.86 -3.85
CA ALA A 126 21.87 4.32 -4.93
C ALA A 126 20.39 4.41 -4.58
N ILE A 127 19.55 4.47 -5.62
CA ILE A 127 18.10 4.40 -5.52
C ILE A 127 17.64 3.22 -6.37
N PHE A 128 16.79 2.37 -5.82
CA PHE A 128 15.97 1.43 -6.57
C PHE A 128 14.54 1.97 -6.62
N CYS A 129 13.90 1.85 -7.76
CA CYS A 129 12.50 2.24 -7.92
C CYS A 129 11.68 1.11 -8.56
N PRO A 130 10.37 1.03 -8.24
CA PRO A 130 9.46 0.10 -8.89
C PRO A 130 9.08 0.60 -10.29
N GLU A 131 8.18 -0.12 -10.91
CA GLU A 131 7.37 0.35 -12.03
C GLU A 131 6.84 1.77 -11.77
N HIS A 132 6.66 2.59 -12.77
CA HIS A 132 6.34 4.03 -12.73
C HIS A 132 7.47 4.98 -12.30
N GLY A 133 8.67 4.47 -12.03
CA GLY A 133 9.85 5.29 -11.75
C GLY A 133 9.88 5.94 -10.36
N PHE A 134 11.00 6.57 -10.05
CA PHE A 134 11.24 7.14 -8.73
C PHE A 134 10.35 8.36 -8.41
N ARG A 135 10.03 9.19 -9.40
CA ARG A 135 9.15 10.36 -9.24
C ARG A 135 7.69 10.10 -9.64
N GLY A 136 7.36 8.85 -10.08
CA GLY A 136 5.98 8.44 -10.36
C GLY A 136 5.40 9.02 -11.65
N THR A 137 6.24 9.35 -12.63
CA THR A 137 5.83 9.97 -13.90
C THR A 137 5.71 8.97 -15.05
N GLU A 138 6.21 7.75 -14.87
CA GLU A 138 6.26 6.74 -15.94
C GLU A 138 4.96 5.92 -16.01
N ASP A 139 4.62 5.46 -17.21
CA ASP A 139 3.46 4.62 -17.46
C ASP A 139 3.64 3.18 -16.89
N ALA A 140 2.54 2.47 -16.75
CA ALA A 140 2.55 1.06 -16.41
C ALA A 140 3.32 0.23 -17.46
N GLY A 141 4.27 -0.60 -17.00
CA GLY A 141 5.10 -1.43 -17.85
C GLY A 141 6.23 -0.69 -18.58
N ALA A 142 6.45 0.61 -18.33
CA ALA A 142 7.57 1.35 -18.91
C ALA A 142 8.91 0.76 -18.45
N THR A 143 9.84 0.57 -19.41
CA THR A 143 11.22 0.18 -19.10
C THR A 143 11.94 1.39 -18.51
N ILE A 144 12.38 1.30 -17.27
CA ILE A 144 13.15 2.34 -16.61
C ILE A 144 14.63 2.01 -16.80
N ASP A 145 15.33 2.82 -17.56
CA ASP A 145 16.79 2.72 -17.72
C ASP A 145 17.51 3.30 -16.49
N ASN A 146 18.78 2.94 -16.32
CA ASN A 146 19.63 3.57 -15.32
C ASN A 146 19.75 5.07 -15.60
N THR A 147 19.32 5.87 -14.63
CA THR A 147 19.32 7.34 -14.69
C THR A 147 19.90 7.91 -13.39
N VAL A 148 19.80 9.20 -13.22
CA VAL A 148 20.14 9.87 -11.95
C VAL A 148 18.97 10.71 -11.48
N ASP A 149 18.77 10.80 -10.18
CA ASP A 149 17.81 11.76 -9.62
C ASP A 149 18.34 13.18 -9.88
N GLU A 150 17.63 13.97 -10.63
CA GLU A 150 18.06 15.30 -11.10
C GLU A 150 18.37 16.25 -9.93
N LYS A 151 17.64 16.12 -8.81
CA LYS A 151 17.81 16.98 -7.65
C LYS A 151 19.08 16.67 -6.87
N THR A 152 19.42 15.39 -6.71
CA THR A 152 20.49 14.94 -5.82
C THR A 152 21.72 14.40 -6.54
N GLY A 153 21.59 14.05 -7.84
CA GLY A 153 22.63 13.40 -8.62
C GLY A 153 22.87 11.92 -8.25
N ILE A 154 22.05 11.35 -7.36
CA ILE A 154 22.18 9.95 -6.94
C ILE A 154 21.68 9.03 -8.05
N PRO A 155 22.43 7.95 -8.39
CA PRO A 155 22.03 7.03 -9.44
C PRO A 155 20.74 6.28 -9.07
N ILE A 156 19.79 6.25 -10.01
CA ILE A 156 18.59 5.40 -9.99
C ILE A 156 18.92 4.15 -10.79
N LEU A 157 18.88 3.00 -10.14
CA LEU A 157 19.23 1.70 -10.69
C LEU A 157 17.96 0.96 -11.09
N SER A 158 17.87 0.60 -12.38
CA SER A 158 16.74 -0.17 -12.88
C SER A 158 16.84 -1.63 -12.50
N LEU A 159 15.72 -2.18 -12.00
CA LEU A 159 15.57 -3.61 -11.74
C LEU A 159 14.95 -4.36 -12.92
N TYR A 160 14.55 -3.64 -13.96
CA TYR A 160 13.80 -4.18 -15.11
C TYR A 160 14.65 -4.31 -16.37
N ALA A 161 15.83 -3.69 -16.43
CA ALA A 161 16.68 -3.63 -17.62
C ALA A 161 17.09 -5.01 -18.19
N ASN A 162 17.07 -6.07 -17.36
CA ASN A 162 17.48 -7.42 -17.76
C ASN A 162 16.38 -8.47 -17.57
N ASN A 163 15.12 -8.08 -17.38
CA ASN A 163 14.00 -8.98 -17.04
C ASN A 163 14.24 -9.88 -15.81
N THR A 164 15.16 -9.52 -14.93
CA THR A 164 15.52 -10.35 -13.76
C THR A 164 14.85 -9.91 -12.48
N HIS A 165 14.29 -8.71 -12.45
CA HIS A 165 13.73 -8.06 -11.25
C HIS A 165 14.70 -7.99 -10.04
N SER A 166 15.97 -8.33 -10.23
CA SER A 166 17.01 -8.37 -9.20
C SER A 166 18.17 -7.47 -9.58
N PRO A 167 18.81 -6.81 -8.59
CA PRO A 167 19.97 -5.98 -8.85
C PRO A 167 21.17 -6.81 -9.34
N SER A 168 22.02 -6.21 -10.16
CA SER A 168 23.26 -6.82 -10.62
C SER A 168 24.26 -6.94 -9.45
N SER A 169 25.28 -7.81 -9.62
CA SER A 169 26.38 -7.90 -8.63
C SER A 169 27.13 -6.58 -8.49
N GLU A 170 27.22 -5.78 -9.58
CA GLU A 170 27.82 -4.44 -9.55
C GLU A 170 26.97 -3.50 -8.69
N ASP A 171 25.64 -3.50 -8.87
CA ASP A 171 24.72 -2.66 -8.09
C ASP A 171 24.75 -3.05 -6.61
N MET A 172 24.77 -4.35 -6.32
CA MET A 172 24.96 -4.85 -4.96
C MET A 172 26.26 -4.38 -4.31
N GLY A 173 27.31 -4.08 -5.08
CA GLY A 173 28.55 -3.50 -4.58
C GLY A 173 28.47 -2.04 -4.14
N LYS A 174 27.42 -1.32 -4.51
CA LYS A 174 27.28 0.13 -4.28
C LYS A 174 26.83 0.51 -2.86
N PHE A 175 26.25 -0.40 -2.11
CA PHE A 175 25.69 -0.12 -0.78
C PHE A 175 25.99 -1.22 0.25
N ASP A 176 25.75 -0.94 1.51
CA ASP A 176 25.90 -1.86 2.65
C ASP A 176 24.55 -2.22 3.27
N THR A 177 23.62 -1.28 3.29
CA THR A 177 22.27 -1.40 3.86
C THR A 177 21.23 -0.91 2.85
N LEU A 178 20.15 -1.67 2.68
CA LEU A 178 18.97 -1.28 1.92
C LEU A 178 17.92 -0.72 2.86
N VAL A 179 17.46 0.50 2.61
CA VAL A 179 16.29 1.10 3.27
C VAL A 179 15.10 1.01 2.32
N ILE A 180 13.96 0.57 2.82
CA ILE A 180 12.71 0.45 2.06
C ILE A 180 11.66 1.38 2.68
N ASP A 181 11.15 2.32 1.90
CA ASP A 181 10.06 3.21 2.27
C ASP A 181 9.12 3.43 1.08
N MET A 182 7.98 2.77 1.09
CA MET A 182 7.01 2.84 -0.01
C MET A 182 5.61 2.52 0.46
N GLN A 183 4.61 3.20 -0.09
CA GLN A 183 3.21 2.93 0.18
C GLN A 183 2.67 1.87 -0.79
N ASP A 184 2.06 0.84 -0.25
CA ASP A 184 1.35 -0.22 -0.95
C ASP A 184 -0.17 -0.07 -0.79
N VAL A 185 -0.93 -0.83 -1.57
CA VAL A 185 -2.40 -0.90 -1.49
C VAL A 185 -2.91 -2.20 -0.84
N GLY A 186 -2.02 -3.13 -0.48
CA GLY A 186 -2.36 -4.36 0.24
C GLY A 186 -2.97 -5.48 -0.60
N LEU A 187 -2.70 -5.49 -1.91
CA LEU A 187 -3.24 -6.46 -2.86
C LEU A 187 -2.11 -7.19 -3.59
N ARG A 188 -2.20 -8.52 -3.67
CA ARG A 188 -1.15 -9.38 -4.21
C ARG A 188 -0.76 -9.05 -5.65
N TYR A 189 -1.65 -8.59 -6.48
CA TYR A 189 -1.36 -8.20 -7.86
C TYR A 189 -0.90 -6.74 -8.02
N TYR A 190 -0.76 -5.99 -6.93
CA TYR A 190 -0.06 -4.71 -6.90
C TYR A 190 1.42 -4.97 -6.63
N THR A 191 2.25 -4.88 -7.67
CA THR A 191 3.52 -5.62 -7.80
C THR A 191 4.72 -5.10 -7.02
N TYR A 192 4.60 -3.98 -6.30
CA TYR A 192 5.74 -3.37 -5.60
C TYR A 192 6.36 -4.30 -4.54
N TYR A 193 5.54 -5.12 -3.85
CA TYR A 193 6.04 -6.10 -2.90
C TYR A 193 6.89 -7.20 -3.56
N ILE A 194 6.68 -7.50 -4.85
CA ILE A 194 7.47 -8.46 -5.60
C ILE A 194 8.91 -7.95 -5.75
N THR A 195 9.06 -6.65 -6.05
CA THR A 195 10.37 -6.00 -6.10
C THR A 195 11.03 -6.00 -4.72
N MET A 196 10.27 -5.73 -3.64
CA MET A 196 10.77 -5.85 -2.26
C MET A 196 11.30 -7.26 -2.00
N TYR A 197 10.56 -8.30 -2.38
CA TYR A 197 10.97 -9.69 -2.22
C TYR A 197 12.30 -9.98 -2.94
N TYR A 198 12.47 -9.60 -4.20
CA TYR A 198 13.72 -9.83 -4.94
C TYR A 198 14.90 -9.03 -4.38
N LEU A 199 14.67 -7.82 -3.89
CA LEU A 199 15.69 -7.03 -3.19
C LEU A 199 16.11 -7.67 -1.87
N MET A 200 15.16 -8.18 -1.08
CA MET A 200 15.44 -8.93 0.14
C MET A 200 16.25 -10.20 -0.17
N ASP A 201 15.89 -10.93 -1.22
CA ASP A 201 16.57 -12.15 -1.65
C ASP A 201 18.02 -11.86 -2.08
N ALA A 202 18.24 -10.83 -2.89
CA ALA A 202 19.58 -10.37 -3.26
C ALA A 202 20.41 -9.90 -2.05
N CYS A 203 19.80 -9.21 -1.10
CA CYS A 203 20.45 -8.79 0.15
C CYS A 203 20.82 -10.00 1.01
N ALA A 204 19.96 -11.01 1.10
CA ALA A 204 20.24 -12.27 1.80
C ALA A 204 21.46 -12.99 1.20
N ALA A 205 21.52 -13.11 -0.12
CA ALA A 205 22.64 -13.72 -0.84
C ALA A 205 23.96 -12.96 -0.62
N ALA A 206 23.90 -11.63 -0.62
CA ALA A 206 25.06 -10.76 -0.44
C ALA A 206 25.43 -10.47 1.03
N GLY A 207 24.65 -10.97 1.99
CA GLY A 207 24.84 -10.71 3.42
C GLY A 207 24.65 -9.26 3.84
N LYS A 208 23.77 -8.53 3.14
CA LYS A 208 23.45 -7.12 3.40
C LYS A 208 22.24 -7.00 4.34
N GLU A 209 22.20 -5.85 5.03
CA GLU A 209 21.09 -5.49 5.92
C GLU A 209 19.94 -4.87 5.12
N VAL A 210 18.72 -5.17 5.56
CA VAL A 210 17.49 -4.56 5.05
C VAL A 210 16.74 -3.89 6.21
N ILE A 211 16.39 -2.62 6.03
CA ILE A 211 15.59 -1.84 6.99
C ILE A 211 14.31 -1.41 6.29
N ILE A 212 13.16 -1.80 6.83
CA ILE A 212 11.85 -1.39 6.33
C ILE A 212 11.28 -0.32 7.24
N LEU A 213 11.00 0.85 6.68
CA LEU A 213 10.26 1.93 7.32
C LEU A 213 8.78 1.70 7.03
N ASP A 214 8.10 1.04 7.96
CA ASP A 214 6.78 0.47 7.72
C ASP A 214 5.68 1.54 7.56
N ARG A 215 4.66 1.19 6.77
CA ARG A 215 3.50 2.02 6.48
C ARG A 215 2.21 1.22 6.67
N PRO A 216 1.10 1.87 7.05
CA PRO A 216 -0.19 1.22 7.13
C PRO A 216 -0.62 0.63 5.80
N ASN A 217 -1.25 -0.53 5.84
CA ASN A 217 -1.92 -1.10 4.70
C ASN A 217 -3.38 -0.60 4.64
N PRO A 218 -3.82 0.09 3.56
CA PRO A 218 -5.20 0.59 3.45
C PRO A 218 -6.25 -0.53 3.40
N ASN A 219 -5.86 -1.74 2.96
CA ASN A 219 -6.66 -2.97 2.99
C ASN A 219 -6.24 -3.91 4.14
N GLY A 220 -5.51 -3.42 5.15
CA GLY A 220 -4.98 -4.21 6.25
C GLY A 220 -6.02 -4.73 7.25
N PHE A 221 -7.28 -4.31 7.15
CA PHE A 221 -8.35 -4.64 8.10
C PHE A 221 -9.07 -5.96 7.77
N TYR A 222 -8.73 -6.62 6.65
CA TYR A 222 -9.31 -7.91 6.26
C TYR A 222 -8.32 -8.75 5.45
N VAL A 223 -8.63 -10.03 5.33
CA VAL A 223 -7.90 -11.00 4.49
C VAL A 223 -8.92 -11.70 3.61
N ASP A 224 -8.67 -11.76 2.30
CA ASP A 224 -9.61 -12.37 1.36
C ASP A 224 -8.93 -12.90 0.10
N GLY A 225 -9.64 -13.78 -0.61
CA GLY A 225 -9.18 -14.43 -1.82
C GLY A 225 -8.27 -15.63 -1.57
N GLY A 226 -8.03 -16.42 -2.61
CA GLY A 226 -7.24 -17.65 -2.55
C GLY A 226 -5.74 -17.39 -2.38
N ILE A 227 -5.06 -18.28 -1.65
CA ILE A 227 -3.59 -18.32 -1.57
C ILE A 227 -3.03 -18.71 -2.94
N LEU A 228 -2.01 -17.98 -3.41
CA LEU A 228 -1.33 -18.29 -4.66
C LEU A 228 -0.64 -19.64 -4.57
N GLN A 229 -0.91 -20.50 -5.56
CA GLN A 229 -0.18 -21.76 -5.72
C GLN A 229 1.08 -21.54 -6.54
N ASP A 230 2.15 -22.29 -6.27
CA ASP A 230 3.45 -22.14 -6.93
C ASP A 230 3.37 -22.25 -8.47
N SER A 231 2.46 -23.07 -8.98
CA SER A 231 2.23 -23.23 -10.43
C SER A 231 1.68 -21.97 -11.13
N TYR A 232 1.20 -21.00 -10.37
CA TYR A 232 0.66 -19.74 -10.89
C TYR A 232 1.52 -18.54 -10.56
N LYS A 233 2.75 -18.73 -10.07
CA LYS A 233 3.70 -17.63 -9.89
C LYS A 233 3.96 -16.92 -11.22
N SER A 234 3.96 -15.60 -11.18
CA SER A 234 4.12 -14.73 -12.35
C SER A 234 4.58 -13.34 -11.92
N GLY A 235 4.74 -12.42 -12.90
CA GLY A 235 5.04 -11.01 -12.63
C GLY A 235 3.95 -10.27 -11.83
N VAL A 236 2.76 -10.85 -11.69
CA VAL A 236 1.64 -10.26 -10.92
C VAL A 236 1.26 -11.10 -9.69
N GLY A 237 2.12 -12.03 -9.29
CA GLY A 237 1.93 -12.84 -8.09
C GLY A 237 3.12 -13.74 -7.82
N GLN A 238 3.88 -13.49 -6.75
CA GLN A 238 5.12 -14.21 -6.44
C GLN A 238 5.04 -15.05 -5.16
N LEU A 239 4.34 -14.59 -4.15
CA LEU A 239 4.33 -15.21 -2.83
C LEU A 239 3.04 -16.00 -2.57
N PRO A 240 3.09 -17.07 -1.75
CA PRO A 240 1.92 -17.87 -1.38
C PRO A 240 1.04 -17.13 -0.35
N ILE A 241 0.54 -15.97 -0.71
CA ILE A 241 -0.32 -15.12 0.11
C ILE A 241 -1.71 -14.97 -0.53
N PRO A 242 -2.76 -14.61 0.24
CA PRO A 242 -4.08 -14.29 -0.29
C PRO A 242 -4.05 -13.08 -1.22
N ILE A 243 -5.13 -12.83 -1.96
CA ILE A 243 -5.26 -11.65 -2.83
C ILE A 243 -5.21 -10.37 -1.99
N VAL A 244 -6.08 -10.27 -0.98
CA VAL A 244 -5.98 -9.27 0.07
C VAL A 244 -5.23 -9.91 1.22
N TYR A 245 -3.97 -9.56 1.40
CA TYR A 245 -3.10 -10.28 2.33
C TYR A 245 -3.13 -9.73 3.76
N GLY A 246 -3.75 -8.56 3.99
CA GLY A 246 -4.05 -8.04 5.33
C GLY A 246 -2.85 -7.61 6.17
N MET A 247 -1.62 -7.63 5.64
CA MET A 247 -0.38 -7.29 6.35
C MET A 247 0.17 -5.95 5.89
N THR A 248 0.91 -5.26 6.77
CA THR A 248 1.83 -4.19 6.34
C THR A 248 3.03 -4.80 5.61
N TRP A 249 3.86 -3.98 4.94
CA TRP A 249 5.09 -4.49 4.33
C TRP A 249 6.11 -4.98 5.36
N GLY A 250 6.16 -4.33 6.52
CA GLY A 250 7.00 -4.80 7.62
C GLY A 250 6.60 -6.20 8.08
N GLU A 251 5.31 -6.46 8.24
CA GLU A 251 4.77 -7.77 8.61
C GLU A 251 4.98 -8.81 7.49
N LEU A 252 4.74 -8.43 6.23
CA LEU A 252 4.98 -9.31 5.08
C LEU A 252 6.46 -9.70 4.98
N ALA A 253 7.39 -8.76 5.15
CA ALA A 253 8.82 -9.03 5.14
C ALA A 253 9.25 -9.95 6.30
N GLN A 254 8.67 -9.78 7.49
CA GLN A 254 8.89 -10.69 8.61
C GLN A 254 8.36 -12.09 8.30
N MET A 255 7.22 -12.21 7.62
CA MET A 255 6.67 -13.49 7.16
C MET A 255 7.58 -14.14 6.12
N ILE A 256 8.06 -13.39 5.10
CA ILE A 256 9.03 -13.88 4.10
C ILE A 256 10.26 -14.49 4.78
N ASN A 257 10.82 -13.79 5.77
CA ASN A 257 11.96 -14.26 6.54
C ASN A 257 11.62 -15.47 7.42
N GLY A 258 10.48 -15.43 8.12
CA GLY A 258 10.08 -16.45 9.08
C GLY A 258 9.72 -17.78 8.43
N GLU A 259 9.08 -17.73 7.27
CA GLU A 259 8.70 -18.90 6.47
C GLU A 259 9.85 -19.40 5.57
N GLY A 260 10.96 -18.64 5.49
CA GLY A 260 12.12 -19.02 4.70
C GLY A 260 11.87 -18.99 3.19
N TRP A 261 11.11 -18.02 2.70
CA TRP A 261 10.73 -17.93 1.29
C TRP A 261 11.80 -17.34 0.38
N LEU A 262 12.91 -16.83 0.93
CA LEU A 262 14.04 -16.34 0.14
C LEU A 262 14.82 -17.50 -0.46
N GLU A 263 15.12 -17.44 -1.77
CA GLU A 263 15.65 -18.57 -2.54
C GLU A 263 17.18 -18.48 -2.78
N ALA A 264 17.75 -17.26 -2.79
CA ALA A 264 19.15 -17.03 -3.16
C ALA A 264 20.20 -17.47 -2.09
N GLY A 265 19.88 -18.46 -1.27
CA GLY A 265 20.88 -19.21 -0.53
C GLY A 265 20.88 -19.09 1.00
N LYS A 266 20.01 -18.33 1.63
CA LYS A 266 19.96 -18.23 3.10
C LYS A 266 18.56 -18.25 3.72
N ASN A 267 17.52 -18.50 2.99
CA ASN A 267 16.11 -18.50 3.42
C ASN A 267 15.66 -17.27 4.24
N SER A 268 16.60 -16.39 4.66
CA SER A 268 16.35 -15.17 5.43
C SER A 268 17.45 -14.13 5.21
N CYS A 269 17.10 -12.84 5.30
CA CYS A 269 18.03 -11.72 5.31
C CYS A 269 18.16 -11.11 6.72
N ASN A 270 19.19 -10.26 6.91
CA ASN A 270 19.31 -9.43 8.12
C ASN A 270 18.29 -8.29 8.04
N LEU A 271 17.10 -8.52 8.60
CA LEU A 271 15.95 -7.64 8.50
C LEU A 271 15.69 -6.88 9.80
N THR A 272 15.56 -5.57 9.70
CA THR A 272 15.01 -4.70 10.74
C THR A 272 13.74 -4.03 10.22
N VAL A 273 12.66 -4.08 10.97
CA VAL A 273 11.43 -3.35 10.68
C VAL A 273 11.25 -2.23 11.68
N ILE A 274 11.02 -1.01 11.20
CA ILE A 274 10.60 0.14 12.01
C ILE A 274 9.09 0.24 11.90
N PRO A 275 8.33 -0.35 12.82
CA PRO A 275 6.88 -0.48 12.69
C PRO A 275 6.18 0.87 12.89
N CYS A 276 4.99 1.01 12.35
CA CYS A 276 4.12 2.14 12.65
C CYS A 276 3.73 2.13 14.13
N LYS A 277 3.82 3.30 14.82
CA LYS A 277 3.24 3.45 16.16
C LYS A 277 1.74 3.78 16.05
N ASN A 278 0.98 3.36 17.05
CA ASN A 278 -0.47 3.60 17.15
C ASN A 278 -1.30 3.00 15.99
N TYR A 279 -0.71 2.10 15.20
CA TYR A 279 -1.39 1.35 14.16
C TYR A 279 -1.92 0.02 14.71
N SER A 280 -3.05 -0.40 14.19
CA SER A 280 -3.58 -1.76 14.31
C SER A 280 -4.43 -2.06 13.09
N HIS A 281 -4.62 -3.33 12.77
CA HIS A 281 -5.45 -3.76 11.63
C HIS A 281 -6.92 -3.30 11.73
N SER A 282 -7.43 -2.98 12.91
CA SER A 282 -8.77 -2.40 13.08
C SER A 282 -8.85 -0.91 12.70
N LYS A 283 -7.70 -0.22 12.58
CA LYS A 283 -7.65 1.19 12.17
C LYS A 283 -7.58 1.26 10.64
N LYS A 284 -8.58 1.87 10.02
CA LYS A 284 -8.51 2.21 8.60
C LYS A 284 -7.47 3.31 8.40
N SER A 285 -6.62 3.11 7.41
CA SER A 285 -5.65 4.11 6.95
C SER A 285 -6.04 4.62 5.58
N TYR A 286 -5.59 5.83 5.27
CA TYR A 286 -5.89 6.52 4.03
C TYR A 286 -4.58 6.93 3.38
N LEU A 287 -4.52 6.83 2.05
CA LEU A 287 -3.36 7.27 1.30
C LEU A 287 -3.43 8.78 1.11
N ILE A 288 -2.35 9.48 1.40
CA ILE A 288 -2.22 10.92 1.16
C ILE A 288 -1.73 11.23 -0.25
N ARG A 289 -1.22 10.22 -0.97
CA ARG A 289 -0.71 10.35 -2.32
C ARG A 289 -1.12 9.15 -3.15
N ARG A 290 -1.42 9.38 -4.42
CA ARG A 290 -1.74 8.31 -5.38
C ARG A 290 -0.64 7.27 -5.38
N PRO A 291 -0.95 5.98 -5.18
CA PRO A 291 0.07 4.94 -5.23
C PRO A 291 0.54 4.65 -6.66
N SER A 292 -0.30 4.92 -7.66
CA SER A 292 0.02 4.84 -9.09
C SER A 292 -0.86 5.81 -9.89
N PRO A 293 -0.53 6.11 -11.17
CA PRO A 293 -1.31 7.04 -12.00
C PRO A 293 -2.78 6.66 -12.18
N ASN A 294 -3.09 5.35 -12.13
CA ASN A 294 -4.45 4.84 -12.35
C ASN A 294 -5.22 4.53 -11.06
N ILE A 295 -4.61 4.59 -9.89
CA ILE A 295 -5.30 4.50 -8.60
C ILE A 295 -5.43 5.91 -8.04
N ARG A 296 -6.56 6.57 -8.32
CA ARG A 296 -6.68 8.03 -8.13
C ARG A 296 -7.16 8.43 -6.74
N ASP A 297 -7.91 7.58 -6.06
CA ASP A 297 -8.47 7.84 -4.73
C ASP A 297 -8.66 6.54 -3.93
N MET A 298 -9.22 6.66 -2.73
CA MET A 298 -9.44 5.53 -1.84
C MET A 298 -10.54 4.59 -2.32
N ARG A 299 -11.53 5.08 -3.09
CA ARG A 299 -12.56 4.23 -3.69
C ARG A 299 -11.93 3.28 -4.70
N ALA A 300 -11.07 3.80 -5.58
CA ALA A 300 -10.30 3.00 -6.52
C ALA A 300 -9.41 1.95 -5.79
N VAL A 301 -8.78 2.31 -4.66
CA VAL A 301 -8.01 1.37 -3.83
C VAL A 301 -8.86 0.19 -3.36
N TYR A 302 -10.08 0.44 -2.88
CA TYR A 302 -10.96 -0.61 -2.37
C TYR A 302 -11.59 -1.45 -3.49
N LEU A 303 -12.08 -0.81 -4.55
CA LEU A 303 -12.67 -1.48 -5.71
C LEU A 303 -11.62 -2.32 -6.48
N TYR A 304 -10.35 -1.93 -6.44
CA TYR A 304 -9.28 -2.63 -7.12
C TYR A 304 -9.22 -4.12 -6.73
N ALA A 305 -9.56 -4.46 -5.48
CA ALA A 305 -9.65 -5.84 -5.02
C ALA A 305 -10.61 -6.70 -5.84
N SER A 306 -11.71 -6.10 -6.33
CA SER A 306 -12.78 -6.81 -7.05
C SER A 306 -12.69 -6.70 -8.57
N ILE A 307 -12.29 -5.53 -9.10
CA ILE A 307 -12.37 -5.29 -10.55
C ILE A 307 -11.04 -5.42 -11.29
N CYS A 308 -9.91 -5.54 -10.60
CA CYS A 308 -8.63 -5.85 -11.26
C CYS A 308 -8.65 -7.17 -12.04
N PHE A 309 -9.55 -8.09 -11.71
CA PHE A 309 -9.74 -9.34 -12.47
C PHE A 309 -10.15 -9.13 -13.93
N PHE A 310 -10.62 -7.95 -14.30
CA PHE A 310 -10.92 -7.61 -15.68
C PHE A 310 -9.68 -7.27 -16.51
N GLU A 311 -8.55 -6.99 -15.90
CA GLU A 311 -7.33 -6.69 -16.65
C GLU A 311 -6.91 -7.90 -17.51
N ASN A 312 -6.56 -7.62 -18.77
CA ASN A 312 -6.33 -8.63 -19.82
C ASN A 312 -7.56 -9.45 -20.23
N THR A 313 -8.78 -8.93 -20.00
CA THR A 313 -10.04 -9.50 -20.52
C THR A 313 -10.66 -8.57 -21.57
N LEU A 314 -11.81 -8.96 -22.12
CA LEU A 314 -12.61 -8.11 -23.00
C LEU A 314 -13.42 -7.02 -22.25
N VAL A 315 -12.99 -6.63 -21.05
CA VAL A 315 -13.64 -5.59 -20.24
C VAL A 315 -12.61 -4.55 -19.79
N SER A 316 -12.86 -3.28 -20.12
CA SER A 316 -12.06 -2.16 -19.59
C SER A 316 -12.44 -1.86 -18.15
N VAL A 317 -11.45 -1.53 -17.33
CA VAL A 317 -11.61 -1.00 -15.97
C VAL A 317 -11.55 0.53 -15.90
N GLY A 318 -11.80 1.19 -17.02
CA GLY A 318 -11.80 2.65 -17.10
C GLY A 318 -10.41 3.29 -17.22
N ARG A 319 -9.33 2.53 -17.47
CA ARG A 319 -8.05 3.13 -17.83
C ARG A 319 -8.22 4.05 -19.05
N GLY A 320 -7.56 5.20 -19.05
CA GLY A 320 -7.76 6.23 -20.07
C GLY A 320 -8.99 7.11 -19.85
N THR A 321 -9.60 7.07 -18.67
CA THR A 321 -10.67 7.99 -18.23
C THR A 321 -10.24 8.73 -16.96
N ASP A 322 -11.12 9.61 -16.44
CA ASP A 322 -10.90 10.29 -15.16
C ASP A 322 -11.22 9.44 -13.93
N PHE A 323 -11.73 8.22 -14.11
CA PHE A 323 -12.20 7.32 -13.05
C PHE A 323 -11.76 5.86 -13.24
N PRO A 324 -10.45 5.60 -13.48
CA PRO A 324 -9.95 4.24 -13.62
C PRO A 324 -10.14 3.46 -12.30
N PHE A 325 -10.53 2.19 -12.43
CA PHE A 325 -10.88 1.28 -11.31
C PHE A 325 -12.10 1.71 -10.48
N GLU A 326 -12.93 2.60 -11.02
CA GLU A 326 -14.20 2.97 -10.43
C GLU A 326 -15.38 2.70 -11.37
N VAL A 327 -15.08 2.17 -12.54
CA VAL A 327 -16.05 1.71 -13.56
C VAL A 327 -15.51 0.46 -14.22
N TYR A 328 -16.39 -0.30 -14.85
CA TYR A 328 -15.97 -1.33 -15.81
C TYR A 328 -16.97 -1.40 -16.97
N GLY A 329 -16.50 -1.83 -18.14
CA GLY A 329 -17.37 -1.92 -19.30
C GLY A 329 -16.65 -2.41 -20.56
N SER A 330 -17.42 -2.70 -21.59
CA SER A 330 -16.95 -3.24 -22.85
C SER A 330 -17.81 -2.73 -24.01
N PRO A 331 -17.28 -2.59 -25.22
CA PRO A 331 -18.11 -2.37 -26.41
C PRO A 331 -19.14 -3.49 -26.65
N TYR A 332 -18.83 -4.72 -26.24
CA TYR A 332 -19.72 -5.88 -26.34
C TYR A 332 -20.95 -5.83 -25.42
N LEU A 333 -21.02 -4.87 -24.52
CA LEU A 333 -22.14 -4.71 -23.59
C LEU A 333 -23.17 -3.66 -24.06
N GLU A 334 -23.06 -3.17 -25.29
CA GLU A 334 -24.06 -2.28 -25.89
C GLU A 334 -25.42 -2.97 -25.90
N ASN A 335 -26.46 -2.27 -25.42
CA ASN A 335 -27.83 -2.74 -25.31
C ASN A 335 -28.06 -3.95 -24.37
N VAL A 336 -27.06 -4.37 -23.60
CA VAL A 336 -27.27 -5.42 -22.59
C VAL A 336 -27.91 -4.82 -21.33
N GLU A 337 -28.97 -5.47 -20.85
CA GLU A 337 -29.68 -5.02 -19.65
C GLU A 337 -28.73 -5.05 -18.43
N GLY A 338 -28.73 -3.95 -17.66
CA GLY A 338 -27.88 -3.78 -16.48
C GLY A 338 -26.62 -2.95 -16.76
N PHE A 339 -26.11 -2.89 -17.99
CA PHE A 339 -24.89 -2.17 -18.37
C PHE A 339 -25.23 -0.87 -19.11
N ARG A 340 -25.68 0.14 -18.35
CA ARG A 340 -26.23 1.38 -18.93
C ARG A 340 -25.29 2.58 -18.89
N PHE A 341 -24.24 2.52 -18.08
CA PHE A 341 -23.22 3.58 -18.04
C PHE A 341 -22.31 3.44 -19.25
N SER A 342 -21.95 4.54 -19.88
CA SER A 342 -21.02 4.52 -21.01
C SER A 342 -19.84 5.46 -20.79
N PHE A 343 -18.67 5.06 -21.27
CA PHE A 343 -17.44 5.83 -21.25
C PHE A 343 -16.58 5.48 -22.45
N THR A 344 -15.66 6.37 -22.79
CA THR A 344 -14.74 6.15 -23.94
C THR A 344 -13.31 6.33 -23.45
N PRO A 345 -12.52 5.26 -23.36
CA PRO A 345 -11.10 5.36 -23.03
C PRO A 345 -10.34 6.24 -24.05
N GLN A 346 -9.42 7.07 -23.55
CA GLN A 346 -8.55 7.91 -24.33
C GLN A 346 -7.10 7.70 -23.89
N SER A 347 -6.14 7.92 -24.77
CA SER A 347 -4.74 7.94 -24.36
C SER A 347 -4.49 9.04 -23.33
N THR A 348 -3.88 8.69 -22.22
CA THR A 348 -3.49 9.59 -21.13
C THR A 348 -2.06 9.31 -20.67
N SER A 349 -1.46 10.21 -19.90
CA SER A 349 -0.11 10.01 -19.34
C SER A 349 0.02 8.80 -18.42
N GLY A 350 -1.09 8.29 -17.87
CA GLY A 350 -1.09 7.09 -17.01
C GLY A 350 -1.55 5.82 -17.74
N ALA A 351 -2.04 5.95 -18.98
CA ALA A 351 -2.51 4.85 -19.83
C ALA A 351 -2.42 5.27 -21.29
N GLN A 352 -1.23 5.12 -21.89
CA GLN A 352 -1.00 5.56 -23.28
C GLN A 352 -1.78 4.72 -24.29
N ASN A 353 -1.99 3.45 -24.02
CA ASN A 353 -2.75 2.52 -24.86
C ASN A 353 -3.80 1.80 -24.03
N PRO A 354 -4.86 2.48 -23.57
CA PRO A 354 -5.90 1.84 -22.78
C PRO A 354 -6.69 0.83 -23.62
N PRO A 355 -7.20 -0.25 -23.03
CA PRO A 355 -8.12 -1.16 -23.73
C PRO A 355 -9.32 -0.39 -24.30
N PHE A 356 -9.68 -0.70 -25.55
CA PHE A 356 -10.78 -0.05 -26.29
C PHE A 356 -10.62 1.47 -26.45
N GLU A 357 -9.38 1.92 -26.70
CA GLU A 357 -9.09 3.33 -26.95
C GLU A 357 -9.97 3.87 -28.10
N ASN A 358 -10.63 5.00 -27.89
CA ASN A 358 -11.58 5.66 -28.79
C ASN A 358 -12.87 4.86 -29.09
N GLU A 359 -13.13 3.74 -28.41
CA GLU A 359 -14.36 2.99 -28.55
C GLU A 359 -15.30 3.25 -27.37
N VAL A 360 -16.61 3.25 -27.61
CA VAL A 360 -17.58 3.41 -26.52
C VAL A 360 -17.72 2.08 -25.79
N CYS A 361 -17.39 2.07 -24.51
CA CYS A 361 -17.64 0.96 -23.60
C CYS A 361 -18.94 1.19 -22.85
N TYR A 362 -19.75 0.16 -22.72
CA TYR A 362 -20.98 0.14 -21.93
C TYR A 362 -20.74 -0.73 -20.70
N GLY A 363 -21.23 -0.31 -19.52
CA GLY A 363 -20.89 -1.00 -18.28
C GLY A 363 -21.59 -0.45 -17.06
N GLU A 364 -20.91 -0.51 -15.93
CA GLU A 364 -21.40 -0.02 -14.65
C GLU A 364 -20.51 1.07 -14.07
N ASP A 365 -21.15 2.04 -13.41
CA ASP A 365 -20.52 3.12 -12.65
C ASP A 365 -20.59 2.76 -11.16
N LEU A 366 -19.42 2.50 -10.56
CA LEU A 366 -19.29 2.09 -9.17
C LEU A 366 -19.05 3.28 -8.23
N ARG A 367 -18.93 4.50 -8.75
CA ARG A 367 -18.62 5.71 -7.98
C ARG A 367 -19.73 6.09 -6.98
N ASN A 368 -20.94 5.65 -7.23
CA ASN A 368 -22.09 5.95 -6.38
C ASN A 368 -22.43 4.83 -5.37
N ILE A 369 -21.63 3.74 -5.35
CA ILE A 369 -21.82 2.69 -4.35
C ILE A 369 -21.31 3.24 -3.00
N PRO A 370 -22.11 3.15 -1.92
CA PRO A 370 -21.62 3.52 -0.58
C PRO A 370 -20.34 2.77 -0.23
N ILE A 371 -19.35 3.48 0.31
CA ILE A 371 -18.04 2.90 0.64
C ILE A 371 -18.16 1.75 1.64
N GLU A 372 -19.05 1.86 2.61
CA GLU A 372 -19.34 0.81 3.59
C GLU A 372 -19.81 -0.48 2.94
N ASN A 373 -20.53 -0.40 1.81
CA ASN A 373 -20.96 -1.59 1.06
C ASN A 373 -19.73 -2.25 0.41
N ILE A 374 -18.87 -1.48 -0.26
CA ILE A 374 -17.62 -2.00 -0.85
C ILE A 374 -16.77 -2.69 0.22
N LEU A 375 -16.61 -2.05 1.39
CA LEU A 375 -15.79 -2.56 2.47
C LEU A 375 -16.39 -3.78 3.19
N SER A 376 -17.72 -3.94 3.20
CA SER A 376 -18.40 -5.07 3.83
C SER A 376 -18.43 -6.32 2.97
N GLU A 377 -18.39 -6.19 1.64
CA GLU A 377 -18.43 -7.32 0.71
C GLU A 377 -17.06 -8.00 0.54
N GLY A 378 -15.96 -7.28 0.79
CA GLY A 378 -14.61 -7.76 0.47
C GLY A 378 -14.40 -7.88 -1.04
N ILE A 379 -13.83 -8.99 -1.52
CA ILE A 379 -13.71 -9.27 -2.96
C ILE A 379 -15.08 -9.69 -3.51
N ASP A 380 -15.68 -8.79 -4.28
CA ASP A 380 -16.94 -9.08 -4.97
C ASP A 380 -16.67 -9.62 -6.39
N LEU A 381 -16.87 -10.92 -6.57
CA LEU A 381 -16.73 -11.60 -7.86
C LEU A 381 -18.01 -11.49 -8.72
N ASP A 382 -19.11 -10.94 -8.21
CA ASP A 382 -20.35 -10.84 -8.99
C ASP A 382 -20.17 -9.89 -10.20
N TYR A 383 -19.38 -8.83 -10.06
CA TYR A 383 -18.98 -7.99 -11.20
C TYR A 383 -18.39 -8.81 -12.34
N LEU A 384 -17.41 -9.65 -12.03
CA LEU A 384 -16.72 -10.50 -13.01
C LEU A 384 -17.68 -11.50 -13.65
N VAL A 385 -18.48 -12.19 -12.83
CA VAL A 385 -19.41 -13.25 -13.30
C VAL A 385 -20.49 -12.67 -14.20
N ARG A 386 -21.06 -11.53 -13.84
CA ARG A 386 -22.09 -10.85 -14.64
C ARG A 386 -21.53 -10.39 -15.98
N ALA A 387 -20.42 -9.67 -15.97
CA ALA A 387 -19.78 -9.19 -17.20
C ALA A 387 -19.29 -10.36 -18.08
N TYR A 388 -18.67 -11.41 -17.51
CA TYR A 388 -18.26 -12.59 -18.26
C TYR A 388 -19.42 -13.24 -19.02
N ARG A 389 -20.56 -13.44 -18.35
CA ARG A 389 -21.74 -14.05 -18.97
C ARG A 389 -22.29 -13.20 -20.11
N ALA A 390 -22.37 -11.89 -19.90
CA ALA A 390 -22.89 -10.96 -20.88
C ALA A 390 -21.95 -10.82 -22.10
N VAL A 391 -20.68 -10.55 -21.89
CA VAL A 391 -19.68 -10.38 -22.96
C VAL A 391 -19.53 -11.67 -23.77
N LYS A 392 -19.51 -12.86 -23.13
CA LYS A 392 -19.39 -14.14 -23.83
C LYS A 392 -20.54 -14.40 -24.81
N ILE A 393 -21.76 -13.93 -24.50
CA ILE A 393 -22.91 -14.06 -25.38
C ILE A 393 -22.75 -13.16 -26.61
N GLU A 394 -22.33 -11.91 -26.40
CA GLU A 394 -22.27 -10.89 -27.46
C GLU A 394 -21.01 -11.00 -28.33
N ALA A 395 -19.87 -11.40 -27.73
CA ALA A 395 -18.60 -11.54 -28.45
C ALA A 395 -18.49 -12.80 -29.32
N GLN A 396 -19.39 -13.75 -29.15
CA GLN A 396 -19.57 -15.01 -29.89
C GLN A 396 -18.30 -15.88 -30.05
N ASP A 397 -17.32 -15.42 -30.82
CA ASP A 397 -16.12 -16.19 -31.19
C ASP A 397 -14.85 -15.67 -30.51
N GLU A 398 -14.89 -14.59 -29.73
CA GLU A 398 -13.73 -14.04 -29.02
C GLU A 398 -13.54 -14.65 -27.65
N SER A 399 -12.30 -14.88 -27.27
CA SER A 399 -11.96 -15.34 -25.91
C SER A 399 -12.10 -14.17 -24.93
N PHE A 400 -12.81 -14.40 -23.84
CA PHE A 400 -12.93 -13.40 -22.77
C PHE A 400 -11.60 -13.10 -22.09
N TRP A 401 -10.71 -14.11 -22.01
CA TRP A 401 -9.36 -14.07 -21.39
C TRP A 401 -8.26 -13.95 -22.42
#